data_2f427b8d744dc6cf8432cd6d5d717efb
#
_entry.id   2f427b8d744dc6cf8432cd6d5d717efb
#
_cell.length_a   1.000
_cell.length_b   1.000
_cell.length_c   1.000
_cell.angle_alpha   90.00
_cell.angle_beta   90.00
_cell.angle_gamma   90.00
#
_symmetry.space_group_name_H-M   'P 1'
#
loop_
_entity.id
_entity.type
_entity.pdbx_description
1 polymer ?
#
loop_
_entity_poly.entity_id
_entity_poly.type
_entity_poly.pdbx_seq_one_letter_code
_entity_poly.pdbx_strand_id
1 'polypeptide(L)'
;MQISDLRIALFSGNYNYTRDGANQALNRLVGSLLAKGAKVRVYSPKVANPDFEATGDLVGLPNVPMPVKGRGEYRLPTGIGAAVKRDLEAFQPNIVHVSSPDPSGHAALRWAQDHNIPVLASVHTRFETYPRYYNMAFLEPLIIRLLRRFYTRCDALVAPSQSMIDELLAMGMHADIGLWSRGVDRTIFSS
;
A
#
# COMPACT_ATOMS: atom_id res chain seq x y z
N MET A 1 -7.11 -8.87 -20.95
CA MET A 1 -6.69 -7.55 -20.43
C MET A 1 -5.18 -7.46 -20.56
N GLN A 2 -4.68 -6.47 -21.27
CA GLN A 2 -3.23 -6.23 -21.40
C GLN A 2 -2.76 -5.25 -20.32
N ILE A 3 -1.44 -5.18 -20.07
CA ILE A 3 -0.89 -4.25 -19.06
C ILE A 3 -1.21 -2.79 -19.42
N SER A 4 -1.23 -2.44 -20.70
CA SER A 4 -1.60 -1.12 -21.21
C SER A 4 -3.05 -0.71 -20.91
N ASP A 5 -3.93 -1.67 -20.64
CA ASP A 5 -5.33 -1.40 -20.30
C ASP A 5 -5.50 -1.04 -18.80
N LEU A 6 -4.46 -1.26 -17.99
CA LEU A 6 -4.50 -1.03 -16.56
C LEU A 6 -4.49 0.47 -16.23
N ARG A 7 -5.41 0.87 -15.37
CA ARG A 7 -5.50 2.19 -14.73
C ARG A 7 -5.52 1.98 -13.22
N ILE A 8 -4.37 2.12 -12.60
CA ILE A 8 -4.14 1.71 -11.22
C ILE A 8 -4.15 2.92 -10.30
N ALA A 9 -5.04 2.93 -9.30
CA ALA A 9 -4.98 3.85 -8.18
C ALA A 9 -4.25 3.15 -7.02
N LEU A 10 -2.99 3.56 -6.77
CA LEU A 10 -2.14 2.98 -5.72
C LEU A 10 -2.17 3.84 -4.47
N PHE A 11 -2.59 3.26 -3.34
CA PHE A 11 -2.61 3.91 -2.03
C PHE A 11 -1.48 3.42 -1.14
N SER A 12 -0.68 4.35 -0.61
CA SER A 12 0.45 4.04 0.28
C SER A 12 0.55 5.01 1.43
N GLY A 13 0.77 4.53 2.65
CA GLY A 13 1.01 5.36 3.83
C GLY A 13 2.37 6.06 3.80
N ASN A 14 3.36 5.46 3.10
CA ASN A 14 4.65 6.07 2.79
C ASN A 14 5.06 5.68 1.37
N TYR A 15 5.23 6.65 0.48
CA TYR A 15 5.65 6.37 -0.88
C TYR A 15 7.08 6.84 -1.18
N ASN A 16 7.47 8.04 -0.69
CA ASN A 16 8.78 8.61 -0.97
C ASN A 16 9.33 9.53 0.14
N TYR A 17 8.58 9.78 1.21
CA TYR A 17 9.02 10.76 2.20
C TYR A 17 10.00 10.18 3.24
N THR A 18 10.06 8.86 3.39
CA THR A 18 11.11 8.15 4.14
C THR A 18 11.59 6.97 3.32
N ARG A 19 12.89 6.78 3.21
CA ARG A 19 13.47 5.71 2.38
C ARG A 19 13.47 4.40 3.14
N ASP A 20 12.67 3.42 2.66
CA ASP A 20 12.67 2.04 3.14
C ASP A 20 12.53 1.04 1.98
N GLY A 21 12.69 -0.26 2.26
CA GLY A 21 12.63 -1.29 1.23
C GLY A 21 11.25 -1.47 0.59
N ALA A 22 10.18 -1.18 1.32
CA ALA A 22 8.82 -1.31 0.83
C ALA A 22 8.47 -0.21 -0.18
N ASN A 23 8.75 1.05 0.16
CA ASN A 23 8.45 2.17 -0.74
C ASN A 23 9.36 2.17 -1.98
N GLN A 24 10.61 1.76 -1.86
CA GLN A 24 11.47 1.56 -3.03
C GLN A 24 10.94 0.46 -3.96
N ALA A 25 10.41 -0.64 -3.40
CA ALA A 25 9.77 -1.70 -4.20
C ALA A 25 8.51 -1.20 -4.91
N LEU A 26 7.68 -0.39 -4.24
CA LEU A 26 6.50 0.24 -4.84
C LEU A 26 6.88 1.20 -5.97
N ASN A 27 7.90 2.04 -5.79
CA ASN A 27 8.37 2.94 -6.84
C ASN A 27 8.89 2.18 -8.07
N ARG A 28 9.64 1.07 -7.87
CA ARG A 28 10.07 0.20 -8.97
C ARG A 28 8.89 -0.47 -9.68
N LEU A 29 7.88 -0.93 -8.94
CA LEU A 29 6.66 -1.48 -9.52
C LEU A 29 5.97 -0.44 -10.40
N VAL A 30 5.76 0.76 -9.89
CA VAL A 30 5.13 1.86 -10.65
C VAL A 30 5.92 2.17 -11.91
N GLY A 31 7.25 2.31 -11.81
CA GLY A 31 8.12 2.53 -12.98
C GLY A 31 8.00 1.43 -14.03
N SER A 32 7.98 0.17 -13.59
CA SER A 32 7.82 -0.98 -14.49
C SER A 32 6.45 -1.01 -15.18
N LEU A 33 5.38 -0.65 -14.46
CA LEU A 33 4.02 -0.59 -15.01
C LEU A 33 3.88 0.54 -16.04
N LEU A 34 4.40 1.73 -15.72
CA LEU A 34 4.42 2.88 -16.64
C LEU A 34 5.21 2.57 -17.91
N ALA A 35 6.38 1.93 -17.79
CA ALA A 35 7.19 1.51 -18.94
C ALA A 35 6.49 0.49 -19.85
N LYS A 36 5.52 -0.27 -19.30
CA LYS A 36 4.68 -1.21 -20.05
C LYS A 36 3.36 -0.61 -20.53
N GLY A 37 3.18 0.70 -20.41
CA GLY A 37 2.03 1.44 -20.91
C GLY A 37 0.82 1.50 -19.99
N ALA A 38 0.89 0.97 -18.76
CA ALA A 38 -0.16 1.14 -17.77
C ALA A 38 -0.25 2.62 -17.32
N LYS A 39 -1.43 3.03 -16.88
CA LYS A 39 -1.61 4.33 -16.21
C LYS A 39 -1.63 4.09 -14.70
N VAL A 40 -0.75 4.75 -13.97
CA VAL A 40 -0.66 4.61 -12.52
C VAL A 40 -0.73 5.99 -11.88
N ARG A 41 -1.61 6.15 -10.90
CA ARG A 41 -1.70 7.31 -10.03
C ARG A 41 -1.52 6.88 -8.58
N VAL A 42 -0.60 7.54 -7.90
CA VAL A 42 -0.24 7.21 -6.53
C VAL A 42 -0.87 8.20 -5.56
N TYR A 43 -1.48 7.71 -4.51
CA TYR A 43 -2.08 8.49 -3.43
C TYR A 43 -1.32 8.22 -2.14
N SER A 44 -0.60 9.22 -1.63
CA SER A 44 0.21 9.11 -0.42
C SER A 44 0.35 10.48 0.26
N PRO A 45 0.65 10.54 1.56
CA PRO A 45 1.04 11.80 2.19
C PRO A 45 2.18 12.46 1.43
N LYS A 46 2.08 13.77 1.21
CA LYS A 46 3.17 14.59 0.67
C LYS A 46 3.85 15.35 1.80
N VAL A 47 5.16 15.46 1.73
CA VAL A 47 6.00 16.29 2.62
C VAL A 47 6.80 17.29 1.80
N ALA A 48 7.26 18.36 2.44
CA ALA A 48 8.04 19.39 1.77
C ALA A 48 9.41 18.88 1.28
N ASN A 49 10.05 18.01 2.06
CA ASN A 49 11.37 17.45 1.77
C ASN A 49 11.29 15.92 1.79
N PRO A 50 10.92 15.27 0.69
CA PRO A 50 10.95 13.81 0.59
C PRO A 50 12.39 13.30 0.46
N ASP A 51 12.65 12.06 0.91
CA ASP A 51 13.98 11.43 0.83
C ASP A 51 14.39 11.11 -0.62
N PHE A 52 13.42 11.00 -1.52
CA PHE A 52 13.67 10.79 -2.95
C PHE A 52 12.48 11.21 -3.79
N GLU A 53 12.70 11.41 -5.09
CA GLU A 53 11.67 11.79 -6.03
C GLU A 53 10.67 10.63 -6.26
N ALA A 54 9.38 10.95 -6.26
CA ALA A 54 8.32 9.96 -6.48
C ALA A 54 8.31 9.50 -7.93
N THR A 55 8.24 8.18 -8.15
CA THR A 55 8.01 7.63 -9.48
C THR A 55 6.53 7.72 -9.83
N GLY A 56 6.21 8.35 -10.97
CA GLY A 56 4.85 8.51 -11.44
C GLY A 56 4.11 9.71 -10.83
N ASP A 57 2.81 9.78 -11.07
CA ASP A 57 1.95 10.90 -10.67
C ASP A 57 1.49 10.72 -9.21
N LEU A 58 1.96 11.59 -8.32
CA LEU A 58 1.69 11.54 -6.88
C LEU A 58 0.64 12.58 -6.47
N VAL A 59 -0.48 12.12 -5.95
CA VAL A 59 -1.55 12.93 -5.36
C VAL A 59 -1.46 12.90 -3.83
N GLY A 60 -1.48 14.08 -3.19
CA GLY A 60 -1.35 14.21 -1.75
C GLY A 60 -2.61 13.76 -1.00
N LEU A 61 -2.45 12.87 -0.03
CA LEU A 61 -3.50 12.52 0.93
C LEU A 61 -3.53 13.49 2.12
N PRO A 62 -4.73 13.78 2.67
CA PRO A 62 -4.82 14.46 3.97
C PRO A 62 -4.16 13.59 5.05
N ASN A 63 -3.29 14.20 5.86
CA ASN A 63 -2.49 13.46 6.84
C ASN A 63 -2.15 14.31 8.05
N VAL A 64 -1.76 13.64 9.14
CA VAL A 64 -1.22 14.21 10.36
C VAL A 64 0.12 13.56 10.71
N PRO A 65 1.01 14.23 11.46
CA PRO A 65 2.19 13.57 12.00
C PRO A 65 1.80 12.33 12.82
N MET A 66 2.60 11.26 12.75
CA MET A 66 2.37 10.06 13.55
C MET A 66 2.46 10.42 15.04
N PRO A 67 1.41 10.16 15.84
CA PRO A 67 1.39 10.54 17.26
C PRO A 67 2.18 9.54 18.14
N VAL A 68 3.38 9.15 17.70
CA VAL A 68 4.26 8.22 18.41
C VAL A 68 5.61 8.88 18.64
N LYS A 69 6.06 8.89 19.89
CA LYS A 69 7.34 9.50 20.28
C LYS A 69 8.50 8.88 19.49
N GLY A 70 9.33 9.71 18.85
CA GLY A 70 10.46 9.27 18.03
C GLY A 70 10.07 8.78 16.61
N ARG A 71 8.82 9.04 16.18
CA ARG A 71 8.30 8.68 14.83
C ARG A 71 7.60 9.85 14.15
N GLY A 72 7.94 11.08 14.54
CA GLY A 72 7.32 12.30 14.00
C GLY A 72 7.56 12.56 12.53
N GLU A 73 8.57 11.92 11.95
CA GLU A 73 8.84 11.92 10.50
C GLU A 73 7.77 11.15 9.70
N TYR A 74 7.12 10.16 10.32
CA TYR A 74 6.06 9.40 9.66
C TYR A 74 4.73 10.16 9.69
N ARG A 75 3.97 10.00 8.62
CA ARG A 75 2.65 10.60 8.44
C ARG A 75 1.57 9.53 8.52
N LEU A 76 0.50 9.83 9.21
CA LEU A 76 -0.71 9.01 9.24
C LEU A 76 -1.75 9.63 8.31
N PRO A 77 -2.08 8.98 7.17
CA PRO A 77 -3.18 9.42 6.33
C PRO A 77 -4.49 9.35 7.11
N THR A 78 -5.35 10.38 6.99
CA THR A 78 -6.62 10.44 7.72
C THR A 78 -7.83 9.98 6.90
N GLY A 79 -7.59 9.45 5.71
CA GLY A 79 -8.60 8.95 4.77
C GLY A 79 -8.45 9.54 3.38
N ILE A 80 -9.52 9.47 2.58
CA ILE A 80 -9.63 10.11 1.27
C ILE A 80 -10.60 11.28 1.37
N GLY A 81 -10.08 12.50 1.25
CA GLY A 81 -10.90 13.72 1.24
C GLY A 81 -11.67 13.90 -0.07
N ALA A 82 -12.57 14.89 -0.13
CA ALA A 82 -13.39 15.16 -1.32
C ALA A 82 -12.56 15.44 -2.59
N ALA A 83 -11.39 16.08 -2.45
CA ALA A 83 -10.49 16.34 -3.59
C ALA A 83 -9.94 15.04 -4.18
N VAL A 84 -9.52 14.09 -3.33
CA VAL A 84 -9.02 12.78 -3.77
C VAL A 84 -10.14 11.95 -4.41
N LYS A 85 -11.37 12.02 -3.88
CA LYS A 85 -12.52 11.33 -4.50
C LYS A 85 -12.81 11.87 -5.91
N ARG A 86 -12.85 13.18 -6.09
CA ARG A 86 -13.01 13.79 -7.43
C ARG A 86 -11.88 13.40 -8.38
N ASP A 87 -10.66 13.31 -7.88
CA ASP A 87 -9.51 12.89 -8.67
C ASP A 87 -9.61 11.41 -9.09
N LEU A 88 -10.06 10.52 -8.19
CA LEU A 88 -10.36 9.12 -8.50
C LEU A 88 -11.48 8.99 -9.55
N GLU A 89 -12.56 9.76 -9.42
CA GLU A 89 -13.66 9.80 -10.39
C GLU A 89 -13.17 10.25 -11.77
N ALA A 90 -12.30 11.27 -11.83
CA ALA A 90 -11.71 11.76 -13.08
C ALA A 90 -10.68 10.76 -13.65
N PHE A 91 -9.88 10.12 -12.81
CA PHE A 91 -8.89 9.12 -13.23
C PHE A 91 -9.54 7.82 -13.70
N GLN A 92 -10.70 7.44 -13.15
CA GLN A 92 -11.44 6.22 -13.48
C GLN A 92 -10.57 4.96 -13.39
N PRO A 93 -10.00 4.61 -12.24
CA PRO A 93 -9.18 3.41 -12.12
C PRO A 93 -10.00 2.15 -12.40
N ASN A 94 -9.37 1.12 -12.94
CA ASN A 94 -9.94 -0.22 -13.07
C ASN A 94 -9.33 -1.24 -12.11
N ILE A 95 -8.34 -0.80 -11.31
CA ILE A 95 -7.79 -1.53 -10.17
C ILE A 95 -7.42 -0.50 -9.08
N VAL A 96 -7.74 -0.83 -7.83
CA VAL A 96 -7.22 -0.14 -6.65
C VAL A 96 -6.19 -1.04 -5.99
N HIS A 97 -4.97 -0.53 -5.79
CA HIS A 97 -3.89 -1.22 -5.08
C HIS A 97 -3.66 -0.55 -3.73
N VAL A 98 -3.78 -1.29 -2.63
CA VAL A 98 -3.57 -0.79 -1.27
C VAL A 98 -2.34 -1.44 -0.67
N SER A 99 -1.34 -0.63 -0.27
CA SER A 99 -0.09 -1.13 0.34
C SER A 99 -0.06 -1.02 1.87
N SER A 100 -1.08 -0.41 2.48
CA SER A 100 -1.17 -0.27 3.94
C SER A 100 -2.63 -0.29 4.42
N PRO A 101 -2.94 -0.99 5.53
CA PRO A 101 -4.27 -1.03 6.14
C PRO A 101 -4.52 0.18 7.04
N ASP A 102 -4.07 1.36 6.64
CA ASP A 102 -4.29 2.63 7.34
C ASP A 102 -5.68 3.23 7.01
N PRO A 103 -6.08 4.36 7.61
CA PRO A 103 -7.36 4.99 7.33
C PRO A 103 -7.60 5.32 5.85
N SER A 104 -6.55 5.65 5.08
CA SER A 104 -6.69 5.89 3.65
C SER A 104 -6.91 4.60 2.87
N GLY A 105 -6.21 3.52 3.24
CA GLY A 105 -6.42 2.19 2.68
C GLY A 105 -7.82 1.65 2.92
N HIS A 106 -8.35 1.81 4.13
CA HIS A 106 -9.74 1.46 4.45
C HIS A 106 -10.76 2.29 3.65
N ALA A 107 -10.51 3.58 3.48
CA ALA A 107 -11.38 4.46 2.71
C ALA A 107 -11.33 4.16 1.21
N ALA A 108 -10.13 3.85 0.67
CA ALA A 108 -9.91 3.45 -0.71
C ALA A 108 -10.59 2.11 -1.02
N LEU A 109 -10.46 1.11 -0.14
CA LEU A 109 -11.15 -0.17 -0.25
C LEU A 109 -12.67 0.01 -0.31
N ARG A 110 -13.24 0.83 0.58
CA ARG A 110 -14.68 1.12 0.57
C ARG A 110 -15.11 1.82 -0.73
N TRP A 111 -14.36 2.85 -1.13
CA TRP A 111 -14.64 3.57 -2.37
C TRP A 111 -14.62 2.63 -3.59
N ALA A 112 -13.63 1.76 -3.68
CA ALA A 112 -13.51 0.78 -4.76
C ALA A 112 -14.69 -0.20 -4.78
N GLN A 113 -15.10 -0.71 -3.61
CA GLN A 113 -16.29 -1.59 -3.48
C GLN A 113 -17.57 -0.90 -3.92
N ASP A 114 -17.77 0.38 -3.54
CA ASP A 114 -18.92 1.17 -3.94
C ASP A 114 -18.98 1.41 -5.47
N HIS A 115 -17.84 1.30 -6.16
CA HIS A 115 -17.70 1.48 -7.61
C HIS A 115 -17.49 0.16 -8.38
N ASN A 116 -17.57 -1.00 -7.71
CA ASN A 116 -17.31 -2.33 -8.30
C ASN A 116 -15.93 -2.45 -8.94
N ILE A 117 -14.90 -1.83 -8.34
CA ILE A 117 -13.51 -1.87 -8.79
C ILE A 117 -12.75 -2.88 -7.94
N PRO A 118 -12.02 -3.85 -8.55
CA PRO A 118 -11.26 -4.84 -7.80
C PRO A 118 -10.12 -4.21 -7.01
N VAL A 119 -9.88 -4.75 -5.82
CA VAL A 119 -8.85 -4.28 -4.88
C VAL A 119 -7.79 -5.35 -4.68
N LEU A 120 -6.55 -4.99 -5.04
CA LEU A 120 -5.34 -5.73 -4.70
C LEU A 120 -4.73 -5.13 -3.44
N ALA A 121 -4.42 -5.93 -2.43
CA ALA A 121 -3.60 -5.49 -1.32
C ALA A 121 -2.20 -6.10 -1.37
N SER A 122 -1.18 -5.34 -0.98
CA SER A 122 0.18 -5.86 -0.84
C SER A 122 0.67 -5.72 0.60
N VAL A 123 1.16 -6.83 1.15
CA VAL A 123 1.70 -6.88 2.52
C VAL A 123 3.20 -6.67 2.46
N HIS A 124 3.68 -5.59 3.04
CA HIS A 124 5.12 -5.28 3.12
C HIS A 124 5.65 -5.33 4.54
N THR A 125 4.76 -5.18 5.52
CA THR A 125 5.08 -4.97 6.92
C THR A 125 4.19 -5.84 7.80
N ARG A 126 4.79 -6.43 8.81
CA ARG A 126 4.11 -7.22 9.82
C ARG A 126 3.52 -6.29 10.90
N PHE A 127 2.40 -5.67 10.60
CA PHE A 127 1.74 -4.72 11.51
C PHE A 127 1.29 -5.38 12.83
N GLU A 128 0.97 -6.67 12.82
CA GLU A 128 0.57 -7.44 14.00
C GLU A 128 1.67 -7.56 15.04
N THR A 129 2.94 -7.41 14.65
CA THR A 129 4.08 -7.49 15.57
C THR A 129 4.40 -6.17 16.26
N TYR A 130 3.88 -5.03 15.77
CA TYR A 130 4.19 -3.71 16.31
C TYR A 130 3.87 -3.55 17.81
N PRO A 131 2.74 -4.08 18.34
CA PRO A 131 2.45 -3.97 19.77
C PRO A 131 3.53 -4.54 20.67
N ARG A 132 4.29 -5.55 20.21
CA ARG A 132 5.38 -6.16 20.98
C ARG A 132 6.51 -5.15 21.26
N TYR A 133 6.81 -4.27 20.30
CA TYR A 133 7.84 -3.24 20.46
C TYR A 133 7.47 -2.13 21.46
N TYR A 134 6.19 -2.04 21.82
CA TYR A 134 5.67 -1.03 22.76
C TYR A 134 5.16 -1.64 24.06
N ASN A 135 5.54 -2.89 24.39
CA ASN A 135 5.05 -3.62 25.57
C ASN A 135 3.50 -3.77 25.61
N MET A 136 2.85 -3.79 24.46
CA MET A 136 1.40 -3.91 24.29
C MET A 136 1.02 -5.21 23.58
N ALA A 137 1.78 -6.29 23.80
CA ALA A 137 1.56 -7.60 23.14
C ALA A 137 0.13 -8.13 23.29
N PHE A 138 -0.58 -7.74 24.37
CA PHE A 138 -1.98 -8.12 24.61
C PHE A 138 -2.94 -7.58 23.53
N LEU A 139 -2.55 -6.56 22.75
CA LEU A 139 -3.33 -6.02 21.62
C LEU A 139 -3.15 -6.81 20.31
N GLU A 140 -2.17 -7.71 20.25
CA GLU A 140 -1.88 -8.48 19.01
C GLU A 140 -3.10 -9.22 18.46
N PRO A 141 -3.91 -9.94 19.27
CA PRO A 141 -5.11 -10.62 18.76
C PRO A 141 -6.14 -9.67 18.16
N LEU A 142 -6.28 -8.47 18.74
CA LEU A 142 -7.17 -7.43 18.22
C LEU A 142 -6.67 -6.92 16.87
N ILE A 143 -5.37 -6.65 16.76
CA ILE A 143 -4.75 -6.17 15.51
C ILE A 143 -4.87 -7.24 14.43
N ILE A 144 -4.59 -8.51 14.72
CA ILE A 144 -4.79 -9.62 13.78
C ILE A 144 -6.23 -9.66 13.29
N ARG A 145 -7.22 -9.48 14.19
CA ARG A 145 -8.65 -9.44 13.82
C ARG A 145 -8.97 -8.27 12.87
N LEU A 146 -8.42 -7.09 13.13
CA LEU A 146 -8.61 -5.90 12.30
C LEU A 146 -7.96 -6.07 10.92
N LEU A 147 -6.73 -6.57 10.87
CA LEU A 147 -6.01 -6.88 9.64
C LEU A 147 -6.75 -7.94 8.81
N ARG A 148 -7.20 -9.02 9.45
CA ARG A 148 -8.00 -10.05 8.79
C ARG A 148 -9.26 -9.44 8.17
N ARG A 149 -10.01 -8.63 8.93
CA ARG A 149 -11.22 -7.95 8.42
C ARG A 149 -10.92 -7.03 7.23
N PHE A 150 -9.74 -6.45 7.17
CA PHE A 150 -9.30 -5.64 6.03
C PHE A 150 -8.95 -6.50 4.82
N TYR A 151 -8.02 -7.45 4.99
CA TYR A 151 -7.49 -8.23 3.89
C TYR A 151 -8.51 -9.19 3.27
N THR A 152 -9.40 -9.79 4.05
CA THR A 152 -10.48 -10.66 3.53
C THR A 152 -11.51 -9.92 2.68
N ARG A 153 -11.52 -8.59 2.69
CA ARG A 153 -12.38 -7.75 1.85
C ARG A 153 -11.72 -7.33 0.55
N CYS A 154 -10.43 -7.57 0.39
CA CYS A 154 -9.72 -7.35 -0.86
C CYS A 154 -9.96 -8.54 -1.80
N ASP A 155 -9.90 -8.32 -3.11
CA ASP A 155 -10.09 -9.37 -4.12
C ASP A 155 -8.84 -10.24 -4.30
N ALA A 156 -7.67 -9.67 -4.02
CA ALA A 156 -6.39 -10.39 -4.06
C ALA A 156 -5.42 -9.83 -3.03
N LEU A 157 -4.51 -10.67 -2.57
CA LEU A 157 -3.41 -10.31 -1.68
C LEU A 157 -2.09 -10.76 -2.27
N VAL A 158 -1.03 -9.97 -2.11
CA VAL A 158 0.34 -10.36 -2.47
C VAL A 158 1.31 -10.11 -1.34
N ALA A 159 2.32 -10.97 -1.22
CA ALA A 159 3.37 -10.86 -0.20
C ALA A 159 4.77 -11.13 -0.80
N PRO A 160 5.84 -10.63 -0.18
CA PRO A 160 7.18 -10.60 -0.77
C PRO A 160 7.94 -11.92 -0.68
N SER A 161 7.50 -12.88 0.11
CA SER A 161 8.17 -14.18 0.30
C SER A 161 7.17 -15.28 0.62
N GLN A 162 7.55 -16.53 0.30
CA GLN A 162 6.74 -17.70 0.63
C GLN A 162 6.50 -17.81 2.13
N SER A 163 7.52 -17.56 2.96
CA SER A 163 7.38 -17.59 4.42
C SER A 163 6.29 -16.61 4.91
N MET A 164 6.22 -15.41 4.34
CA MET A 164 5.16 -14.45 4.70
C MET A 164 3.79 -14.92 4.21
N ILE A 165 3.70 -15.53 3.04
CA ILE A 165 2.46 -16.12 2.52
C ILE A 165 1.94 -17.18 3.50
N ASP A 166 2.80 -18.12 3.92
CA ASP A 166 2.44 -19.21 4.82
C ASP A 166 1.93 -18.68 6.17
N GLU A 167 2.58 -17.66 6.72
CA GLU A 167 2.13 -16.99 7.95
C GLU A 167 0.78 -16.28 7.79
N LEU A 168 0.56 -15.55 6.69
CA LEU A 168 -0.69 -14.86 6.42
C LEU A 168 -1.84 -15.84 6.21
N LEU A 169 -1.60 -16.98 5.54
CA LEU A 169 -2.55 -18.07 5.38
C LEU A 169 -2.89 -18.69 6.74
N ALA A 170 -1.89 -18.98 7.58
CA ALA A 170 -2.09 -19.53 8.93
C ALA A 170 -2.91 -18.58 9.82
N MET A 171 -2.76 -17.25 9.66
CA MET A 171 -3.56 -16.25 10.34
C MET A 171 -4.94 -16.04 9.72
N GLY A 172 -5.26 -16.69 8.59
CA GLY A 172 -6.53 -16.52 7.87
C GLY A 172 -6.72 -15.12 7.29
N MET A 173 -5.65 -14.47 6.86
CA MET A 173 -5.71 -13.11 6.32
C MET A 173 -6.38 -13.05 4.95
N HIS A 174 -6.16 -14.06 4.10
CA HIS A 174 -6.80 -14.22 2.81
C HIS A 174 -6.78 -15.70 2.39
N ALA A 175 -7.65 -16.10 1.45
CA ALA A 175 -7.70 -17.47 0.96
C ALA A 175 -6.67 -17.74 -0.14
N ASP A 176 -6.32 -16.72 -0.93
CA ASP A 176 -5.38 -16.79 -2.03
C ASP A 176 -4.38 -15.63 -1.94
N ILE A 177 -3.09 -15.94 -1.84
CA ILE A 177 -2.02 -14.97 -1.67
C ILE A 177 -0.94 -15.22 -2.71
N GLY A 178 -0.77 -14.25 -3.62
CA GLY A 178 0.26 -14.30 -4.64
C GLY A 178 1.65 -13.91 -4.12
N LEU A 179 2.69 -14.45 -4.75
CA LEU A 179 4.08 -14.04 -4.49
C LEU A 179 4.44 -12.81 -5.32
N TRP A 180 4.89 -11.75 -4.64
CA TRP A 180 5.53 -10.59 -5.26
C TRP A 180 6.90 -10.34 -4.64
N SER A 181 7.94 -10.90 -5.23
CA SER A 181 9.31 -10.97 -4.70
C SER A 181 10.12 -9.66 -4.79
N ARG A 182 9.47 -8.51 -4.94
CA ARG A 182 10.08 -7.15 -4.98
C ARG A 182 11.10 -6.91 -6.10
N GLY A 183 11.63 -7.96 -6.75
CA GLY A 183 12.66 -7.88 -7.77
C GLY A 183 14.00 -7.36 -7.27
N VAL A 184 15.07 -7.65 -8.00
CA VAL A 184 16.40 -7.07 -7.83
C VAL A 184 16.70 -6.25 -9.07
N ASP A 185 17.18 -5.03 -8.88
CA ASP A 185 17.65 -4.22 -10.00
C ASP A 185 18.97 -4.78 -10.51
N ARG A 186 18.92 -5.47 -11.65
CA ARG A 186 20.08 -6.11 -12.27
C ARG A 186 21.11 -5.11 -12.77
N THR A 187 20.74 -3.83 -12.94
CA THR A 187 21.69 -2.80 -13.39
C THR A 187 22.61 -2.35 -12.26
N ILE A 188 22.15 -2.46 -11.01
CA ILE A 188 22.93 -2.13 -9.80
C ILE A 188 23.79 -3.32 -9.36
N PHE A 189 23.38 -4.54 -9.66
CA PHE A 189 24.01 -5.79 -9.21
C PHE A 189 24.63 -6.61 -10.37
N SER A 190 24.88 -6.00 -11.54
CA SER A 190 25.71 -6.63 -12.57
C SER A 190 27.18 -6.50 -12.16
N SER A 191 27.76 -7.64 -11.75
CA SER A 191 29.20 -7.82 -11.64
C SER A 191 29.85 -7.77 -12.99
#